data_92091368ee2373ff087d4ff8917f52d8
#
_entry.id   92091368ee2373ff087d4ff8917f52d8
#
_cell.length_a   1.000
_cell.length_b   1.000
_cell.length_c   1.000
_cell.angle_alpha   90.00
_cell.angle_beta   90.00
_cell.angle_gamma   90.00
#
_symmetry.space_group_name_H-M   'P 1'
#
loop_
_entity.id
_entity.type
_entity.pdbx_description
1 polymer ?
#
loop_
_entity_poly.entity_id
_entity_poly.type
_entity_poly.pdbx_seq_one_letter_code
_entity_poly.pdbx_strand_id
1 'polypeptide(L)'
;ESRAAKDAREAHTQARQALKKCQVDARRAADAKQQAARKAQAAGTAVDAVSAKLQDVARRARLEHVQLGSDENMDPEDLDVSKAQKPKRGEDADQAHARRRRAIEDLERRVDALAPNLRAKAQFDSLSSDVEQADKELASSRDAARDAARQFDAVRKKRTDAFRACFDVVASTLAEAYKDVTKSARHPAGGSASLHALDAAEPYLNGVSFHATPPAKRFCEISQLSGGERTLASLALLFALHAYRPAPFLIMDEVDAALDSVNVAKLAAFVKRRASSLQIVAVSLKDQFYTEADALVGVAKDAQRAASVPFTLDLG
;
A
#
# COMPACT_ATOMS: atom_id res chain seq x y z
N GLU A 1 -20.78 33.41 -5.60
CA GLU A 1 -20.06 32.31 -4.97
C GLU A 1 -18.86 32.86 -4.20
N SER A 2 -18.80 32.58 -2.90
CA SER A 2 -17.73 33.07 -2.02
C SER A 2 -16.38 32.49 -2.48
N ARG A 3 -15.32 33.27 -2.40
CA ARG A 3 -13.94 32.90 -2.72
C ARG A 3 -13.54 31.57 -2.03
N ALA A 4 -13.97 31.37 -0.80
CA ALA A 4 -13.78 30.15 -0.03
C ALA A 4 -14.44 28.90 -0.65
N ALA A 5 -15.61 29.04 -1.28
CA ALA A 5 -16.28 27.92 -1.94
C ALA A 5 -15.56 27.51 -3.24
N LYS A 6 -14.94 28.48 -3.93
CA LYS A 6 -14.14 28.24 -5.13
C LYS A 6 -12.83 27.53 -4.76
N ASP A 7 -12.15 28.03 -3.74
CA ASP A 7 -10.90 27.43 -3.23
C ASP A 7 -11.13 26.01 -2.72
N ALA A 8 -12.26 25.75 -2.03
CA ALA A 8 -12.64 24.42 -1.59
C ALA A 8 -12.92 23.44 -2.75
N ARG A 9 -13.58 23.91 -3.82
CA ARG A 9 -13.82 23.11 -5.04
C ARG A 9 -12.52 22.81 -5.77
N GLU A 10 -11.60 23.77 -5.86
CA GLU A 10 -10.29 23.57 -6.46
C GLU A 10 -9.46 22.57 -5.65
N ALA A 11 -9.42 22.71 -4.32
CA ALA A 11 -8.75 21.76 -3.43
C ALA A 11 -9.34 20.34 -3.53
N HIS A 12 -10.67 20.21 -3.60
CA HIS A 12 -11.34 18.93 -3.82
C HIS A 12 -10.98 18.31 -5.17
N THR A 13 -10.93 19.13 -6.22
CA THR A 13 -10.56 18.66 -7.57
C THR A 13 -9.11 18.20 -7.62
N GLN A 14 -8.20 18.95 -7.00
CA GLN A 14 -6.78 18.58 -6.88
C GLN A 14 -6.60 17.29 -6.06
N ALA A 15 -7.30 17.15 -4.94
CA ALA A 15 -7.26 15.93 -4.13
C ALA A 15 -7.78 14.71 -4.91
N ARG A 16 -8.86 14.90 -5.69
CA ARG A 16 -9.40 13.84 -6.55
C ARG A 16 -8.46 13.45 -7.69
N GLN A 17 -7.75 14.41 -8.28
CA GLN A 17 -6.73 14.14 -9.28
C GLN A 17 -5.51 13.43 -8.67
N ALA A 18 -5.06 13.86 -7.49
CA ALA A 18 -3.98 13.21 -6.76
C ALA A 18 -4.35 11.76 -6.38
N LEU A 19 -5.58 11.52 -5.95
CA LEU A 19 -6.07 10.17 -5.66
C LEU A 19 -6.06 9.28 -6.90
N LYS A 20 -6.57 9.79 -8.05
CA LYS A 20 -6.52 9.04 -9.31
C LYS A 20 -5.09 8.73 -9.75
N LYS A 21 -4.17 9.70 -9.62
CA LYS A 21 -2.75 9.49 -9.92
C LYS A 21 -2.15 8.41 -9.01
N CYS A 22 -2.41 8.47 -7.71
CA CYS A 22 -1.98 7.46 -6.76
C CYS A 22 -2.52 6.06 -7.08
N GLN A 23 -3.79 5.96 -7.51
CA GLN A 23 -4.39 4.69 -7.93
C GLN A 23 -3.73 4.13 -9.20
N VAL A 24 -3.41 4.99 -10.17
CA VAL A 24 -2.70 4.59 -11.39
C VAL A 24 -1.28 4.13 -11.07
N ASP A 25 -0.58 4.87 -10.22
CA ASP A 25 0.79 4.53 -9.80
C ASP A 25 0.81 3.23 -8.99
N ALA A 26 -0.17 3.00 -8.13
CA ALA A 26 -0.33 1.75 -7.40
C ALA A 26 -0.59 0.55 -8.34
N ARG A 27 -1.42 0.72 -9.38
CA ARG A 27 -1.61 -0.32 -10.41
C ARG A 27 -0.33 -0.59 -11.20
N ARG A 28 0.37 0.46 -11.64
CA ARG A 28 1.66 0.32 -12.33
C ARG A 28 2.70 -0.40 -11.46
N ALA A 29 2.77 -0.08 -10.17
CA ALA A 29 3.66 -0.77 -9.23
C ALA A 29 3.28 -2.25 -9.05
N ALA A 30 1.98 -2.57 -8.99
CA ALA A 30 1.50 -3.96 -8.93
C ALA A 30 1.85 -4.74 -10.20
N ASP A 31 1.64 -4.13 -11.39
CA ASP A 31 1.99 -4.74 -12.67
C ASP A 31 3.51 -4.93 -12.81
N ALA A 32 4.30 -3.93 -12.40
CA ALA A 32 5.76 -4.03 -12.38
C ALA A 32 6.24 -5.16 -11.45
N LYS A 33 5.66 -5.28 -10.26
CA LYS A 33 5.94 -6.39 -9.33
C LYS A 33 5.62 -7.75 -9.95
N GLN A 34 4.47 -7.85 -10.64
CA GLN A 34 4.09 -9.10 -11.30
C GLN A 34 5.02 -9.44 -12.48
N GLN A 35 5.43 -8.44 -13.26
CA GLN A 35 6.40 -8.62 -14.34
C GLN A 35 7.78 -9.01 -13.80
N ALA A 36 8.26 -8.38 -12.72
CA ALA A 36 9.51 -8.74 -12.06
C ALA A 36 9.47 -10.19 -11.53
N ALA A 37 8.36 -10.59 -10.91
CA ALA A 37 8.18 -11.96 -10.43
C ALA A 37 8.22 -12.99 -11.58
N ARG A 38 7.58 -12.70 -12.71
CA ARG A 38 7.64 -13.56 -13.92
C ARG A 38 9.06 -13.66 -14.49
N LYS A 39 9.78 -12.52 -14.56
CA LYS A 39 11.18 -12.51 -15.00
C LYS A 39 12.09 -13.29 -14.05
N ALA A 40 11.92 -13.13 -12.75
CA ALA A 40 12.67 -13.89 -11.74
C ALA A 40 12.40 -15.40 -11.84
N GLN A 41 11.15 -15.80 -12.07
CA GLN A 41 10.81 -17.21 -12.28
C GLN A 41 11.41 -17.75 -13.57
N ALA A 42 11.35 -17.00 -14.67
CA ALA A 42 11.97 -17.40 -15.94
C ALA A 42 13.50 -17.48 -15.84
N ALA A 43 14.15 -16.56 -15.13
CA ALA A 43 15.58 -16.62 -14.84
C ALA A 43 15.94 -17.85 -13.97
N GLY A 44 15.14 -18.14 -12.96
CA GLY A 44 15.31 -19.36 -12.13
C GLY A 44 15.26 -20.64 -12.96
N THR A 45 14.27 -20.79 -13.83
CA THR A 45 14.17 -21.97 -14.72
C THR A 45 15.33 -22.05 -15.73
N ALA A 46 15.83 -20.90 -16.20
CA ALA A 46 17.00 -20.85 -17.06
C ALA A 46 18.27 -21.31 -16.32
N VAL A 47 18.48 -20.85 -15.09
CA VAL A 47 19.59 -21.28 -14.21
C VAL A 47 19.54 -22.79 -13.97
N ASP A 48 18.35 -23.33 -13.64
CA ASP A 48 18.17 -24.76 -13.41
C ASP A 48 18.51 -25.59 -14.67
N ALA A 49 18.08 -25.11 -15.85
CA ALA A 49 18.37 -25.76 -17.13
C ALA A 49 19.87 -25.74 -17.47
N VAL A 50 20.56 -24.61 -17.20
CA VAL A 50 22.02 -24.49 -17.41
C VAL A 50 22.78 -25.35 -16.41
N SER A 51 22.38 -25.37 -15.14
CA SER A 51 22.96 -26.21 -14.09
C SER A 51 22.85 -27.71 -14.46
N ALA A 52 21.70 -28.15 -14.96
CA ALA A 52 21.50 -29.52 -15.41
C ALA A 52 22.45 -29.87 -16.58
N LYS A 53 22.59 -28.97 -17.57
CA LYS A 53 23.54 -29.14 -18.68
C LYS A 53 24.98 -29.21 -18.21
N LEU A 54 25.36 -28.38 -17.26
CA LEU A 54 26.72 -28.36 -16.68
C LEU A 54 27.03 -29.65 -15.94
N GLN A 55 26.05 -30.17 -15.20
CA GLN A 55 26.20 -31.51 -14.54
C GLN A 55 26.33 -32.64 -15.57
N ASP A 56 25.57 -32.57 -16.69
CA ASP A 56 25.67 -33.58 -17.75
C ASP A 56 27.05 -33.55 -18.45
N VAL A 57 27.54 -32.34 -18.76
CA VAL A 57 28.88 -32.14 -19.32
C VAL A 57 29.96 -32.63 -18.34
N ALA A 58 29.88 -32.32 -17.06
CA ALA A 58 30.82 -32.79 -16.05
C ALA A 58 30.77 -34.31 -15.89
N ARG A 59 29.58 -34.92 -16.01
CA ARG A 59 29.39 -36.38 -15.97
C ARG A 59 30.01 -37.03 -17.20
N ARG A 60 29.83 -36.49 -18.41
CA ARG A 60 30.45 -36.99 -19.64
C ARG A 60 31.96 -36.88 -19.58
N ALA A 61 32.50 -35.74 -19.15
CA ALA A 61 33.94 -35.54 -19.00
C ALA A 61 34.56 -36.56 -18.06
N ARG A 62 33.88 -36.92 -16.94
CA ARG A 62 34.33 -37.99 -16.04
C ARG A 62 34.30 -39.39 -16.69
N LEU A 63 33.27 -39.68 -17.49
CA LEU A 63 33.15 -40.96 -18.20
C LEU A 63 34.19 -41.13 -19.31
N GLU A 64 34.55 -40.02 -19.97
CA GLU A 64 35.53 -40.01 -21.07
C GLU A 64 36.97 -39.79 -20.57
N HIS A 65 37.21 -39.74 -19.25
CA HIS A 65 38.52 -39.46 -18.64
C HIS A 65 39.19 -38.18 -19.13
N VAL A 66 38.41 -37.21 -19.58
CA VAL A 66 38.87 -35.88 -19.95
C VAL A 66 39.07 -35.09 -18.65
N GLN A 67 40.33 -34.83 -18.27
CA GLN A 67 40.61 -33.85 -17.21
C GLN A 67 40.25 -32.45 -17.74
N LEU A 68 39.16 -31.92 -17.29
CA LEU A 68 38.83 -30.50 -17.44
C LEU A 68 39.88 -29.78 -16.56
N GLY A 69 40.90 -29.22 -17.17
CA GLY A 69 42.01 -28.62 -16.46
C GLY A 69 41.51 -27.43 -15.62
N SER A 70 41.86 -27.49 -14.34
CA SER A 70 41.68 -26.40 -13.40
C SER A 70 42.87 -25.43 -13.36
N ASP A 71 43.81 -25.54 -14.29
CA ASP A 71 44.99 -24.70 -14.32
C ASP A 71 44.92 -23.70 -15.48
N GLU A 72 44.65 -22.46 -15.12
CA GLU A 72 44.62 -21.26 -16.00
C GLU A 72 46.03 -20.85 -16.53
N ASN A 73 47.09 -21.65 -16.29
CA ASN A 73 48.47 -21.31 -16.64
C ASN A 73 49.22 -22.48 -17.25
N MET A 74 48.79 -23.04 -18.37
CA MET A 74 49.67 -23.83 -19.21
C MET A 74 49.97 -23.08 -20.49
N ASP A 75 51.05 -22.30 -20.46
CA ASP A 75 51.59 -21.66 -21.66
C ASP A 75 51.96 -22.76 -22.68
N PRO A 76 51.60 -22.56 -23.97
CA PRO A 76 51.99 -23.47 -25.05
C PRO A 76 53.51 -23.64 -25.18
N GLU A 77 54.29 -22.78 -24.54
CA GLU A 77 55.77 -22.83 -24.55
C GLU A 77 56.33 -23.83 -23.55
N ASP A 78 55.57 -24.33 -22.55
CA ASP A 78 56.03 -25.34 -21.57
C ASP A 78 55.90 -26.79 -22.07
N LEU A 79 55.59 -27.02 -23.31
CA LEU A 79 55.77 -28.30 -23.96
C LEU A 79 57.29 -28.52 -24.11
N ASP A 80 57.87 -29.20 -23.12
CA ASP A 80 59.29 -29.55 -23.10
C ASP A 80 59.62 -30.46 -24.31
N VAL A 81 59.83 -29.81 -25.46
CA VAL A 81 60.26 -30.42 -26.71
C VAL A 81 61.67 -31.02 -26.58
N SER A 82 62.37 -30.76 -25.48
CA SER A 82 63.73 -31.25 -25.18
C SER A 82 63.74 -32.78 -24.91
N LYS A 83 62.57 -33.35 -24.56
CA LYS A 83 62.41 -34.82 -24.47
C LYS A 83 62.15 -35.50 -25.79
N ALA A 84 62.17 -34.78 -26.88
CA ALA A 84 62.17 -35.40 -28.24
C ALA A 84 63.40 -36.32 -28.30
N GLN A 85 63.14 -37.61 -28.31
CA GLN A 85 64.07 -38.69 -28.18
C GLN A 85 65.31 -38.47 -29.01
N LYS A 86 66.45 -38.30 -28.35
CA LYS A 86 67.80 -38.27 -29.00
C LYS A 86 67.98 -39.56 -29.79
N PRO A 87 68.66 -39.53 -30.99
CA PRO A 87 68.90 -40.75 -31.74
C PRO A 87 69.58 -41.82 -30.81
N LYS A 88 69.09 -43.06 -30.90
CA LYS A 88 69.69 -44.14 -30.11
C LYS A 88 71.03 -44.38 -30.69
N ARG A 89 72.00 -44.77 -29.83
CA ARG A 89 73.40 -44.98 -30.19
C ARG A 89 73.50 -46.09 -31.26
N GLY A 90 73.92 -45.75 -32.52
CA GLY A 90 74.01 -46.64 -33.64
C GLY A 90 72.78 -46.61 -34.61
N GLU A 91 71.89 -45.71 -34.44
CA GLU A 91 70.69 -45.56 -35.32
C GLU A 91 71.05 -44.60 -36.49
N ASP A 92 70.85 -45.02 -37.72
CA ASP A 92 71.03 -44.21 -38.91
C ASP A 92 70.01 -43.06 -38.97
N ALA A 93 70.46 -41.92 -39.52
CA ALA A 93 69.63 -40.71 -39.57
C ALA A 93 68.28 -40.94 -40.21
N ASP A 94 68.22 -41.76 -41.25
CA ASP A 94 66.98 -42.13 -41.94
C ASP A 94 66.04 -43.00 -41.10
N GLN A 95 66.63 -43.89 -40.29
CA GLN A 95 65.82 -44.70 -39.37
C GLN A 95 65.26 -43.87 -38.21
N ALA A 96 66.03 -42.90 -37.70
CA ALA A 96 65.58 -41.95 -36.70
C ALA A 96 64.45 -41.06 -37.25
N HIS A 97 64.55 -40.59 -38.49
CA HIS A 97 63.48 -39.85 -39.15
C HIS A 97 62.22 -40.65 -39.37
N ALA A 98 62.37 -41.90 -39.83
CA ALA A 98 61.22 -42.78 -40.05
C ALA A 98 60.48 -43.09 -38.73
N ARG A 99 61.21 -43.28 -37.64
CA ARG A 99 60.63 -43.52 -36.33
C ARG A 99 59.87 -42.25 -35.81
N ARG A 100 60.44 -41.07 -35.98
CA ARG A 100 59.79 -39.82 -35.62
C ARG A 100 58.51 -39.61 -36.42
N ARG A 101 58.57 -39.87 -37.73
CA ARG A 101 57.40 -39.73 -38.60
C ARG A 101 56.28 -40.69 -38.20
N ARG A 102 56.59 -41.95 -37.87
CA ARG A 102 55.63 -42.93 -37.35
C ARG A 102 55.03 -42.46 -36.02
N ALA A 103 55.86 -41.88 -35.12
CA ALA A 103 55.39 -41.37 -33.85
C ALA A 103 54.47 -40.15 -34.01
N ILE A 104 54.75 -39.28 -34.99
CA ILE A 104 53.89 -38.14 -35.35
C ILE A 104 52.56 -38.66 -35.91
N GLU A 105 52.58 -39.59 -36.86
CA GLU A 105 51.38 -40.18 -37.43
C GLU A 105 50.51 -40.93 -36.38
N ASP A 106 51.17 -41.55 -35.39
CA ASP A 106 50.43 -42.20 -34.30
C ASP A 106 49.81 -41.17 -33.32
N LEU A 107 50.54 -40.11 -33.04
CA LEU A 107 50.01 -39.00 -32.25
C LEU A 107 48.87 -38.29 -32.97
N GLU A 108 49.00 -38.01 -34.26
CA GLU A 108 47.93 -37.43 -35.07
C GLU A 108 46.69 -38.32 -35.08
N ARG A 109 46.85 -39.64 -35.29
CA ARG A 109 45.71 -40.59 -35.21
C ARG A 109 45.08 -40.64 -33.81
N ARG A 110 45.90 -40.50 -32.74
CA ARG A 110 45.36 -40.44 -31.36
C ARG A 110 44.64 -39.14 -31.11
N VAL A 111 45.12 -38.00 -31.63
CA VAL A 111 44.44 -36.70 -31.54
C VAL A 111 43.14 -36.74 -32.31
N ASP A 112 43.13 -37.29 -33.52
CA ASP A 112 41.92 -37.44 -34.33
C ASP A 112 40.91 -38.41 -33.68
N ALA A 113 41.38 -39.48 -33.10
CA ALA A 113 40.55 -40.46 -32.39
C ALA A 113 39.93 -39.86 -31.08
N LEU A 114 40.62 -38.95 -30.44
CA LEU A 114 40.08 -38.25 -29.29
C LEU A 114 39.02 -37.23 -29.66
N ALA A 115 38.95 -36.82 -30.97
CA ALA A 115 38.04 -35.85 -31.48
C ALA A 115 37.76 -34.69 -30.47
N PRO A 116 38.82 -34.00 -30.02
CA PRO A 116 38.65 -33.02 -28.95
C PRO A 116 37.71 -31.97 -29.37
N ASN A 117 36.65 -31.75 -28.60
CA ASN A 117 35.73 -30.66 -28.86
C ASN A 117 36.42 -29.36 -28.50
N LEU A 118 37.20 -28.79 -29.41
CA LEU A 118 37.95 -27.54 -29.23
C LEU A 118 37.05 -26.35 -28.89
N ARG A 119 35.73 -26.48 -29.10
CA ARG A 119 34.72 -25.48 -28.72
C ARG A 119 34.21 -25.71 -27.28
N ALA A 120 34.53 -26.82 -26.62
CA ALA A 120 33.99 -27.15 -25.32
C ALA A 120 34.39 -26.09 -24.26
N LYS A 121 35.61 -25.59 -24.32
CA LYS A 121 36.09 -24.55 -23.40
C LYS A 121 35.33 -23.24 -23.64
N ALA A 122 35.22 -22.79 -24.88
CA ALA A 122 34.47 -21.55 -25.21
C ALA A 122 32.98 -21.67 -24.86
N GLN A 123 32.39 -22.85 -25.05
CA GLN A 123 31.01 -23.11 -24.64
C GLN A 123 30.85 -23.10 -23.12
N PHE A 124 31.80 -23.67 -22.38
CA PHE A 124 31.81 -23.66 -20.92
C PHE A 124 31.93 -22.24 -20.38
N ASP A 125 32.87 -21.44 -20.91
CA ASP A 125 33.07 -20.06 -20.49
C ASP A 125 31.84 -19.19 -20.77
N SER A 126 31.23 -19.37 -21.95
CA SER A 126 29.97 -18.68 -22.29
C SER A 126 28.82 -19.06 -21.33
N LEU A 127 28.63 -20.38 -21.10
CA LEU A 127 27.60 -20.87 -20.19
C LEU A 127 27.83 -20.41 -18.73
N SER A 128 29.08 -20.39 -18.30
CA SER A 128 29.47 -19.90 -16.97
C SER A 128 29.13 -18.41 -16.80
N SER A 129 29.45 -17.60 -17.84
CA SER A 129 29.08 -16.17 -17.88
C SER A 129 27.56 -15.97 -17.85
N ASP A 130 26.80 -16.78 -18.63
CA ASP A 130 25.35 -16.70 -18.67
C ASP A 130 24.71 -17.05 -17.31
N VAL A 131 25.26 -18.06 -16.61
CA VAL A 131 24.83 -18.41 -15.24
C VAL A 131 25.10 -17.26 -14.28
N GLU A 132 26.29 -16.68 -14.30
CA GLU A 132 26.66 -15.58 -13.41
C GLU A 132 25.77 -14.34 -13.67
N GLN A 133 25.48 -14.06 -14.94
CA GLN A 133 24.57 -12.97 -15.29
C GLN A 133 23.14 -13.24 -14.81
N ALA A 134 22.63 -14.45 -15.02
CA ALA A 134 21.31 -14.86 -14.57
C ALA A 134 21.18 -14.80 -13.03
N ASP A 135 22.21 -15.20 -12.30
CA ASP A 135 22.24 -15.09 -10.84
C ASP A 135 22.23 -13.63 -10.37
N LYS A 136 22.97 -12.74 -11.02
CA LYS A 136 22.95 -11.30 -10.72
C LYS A 136 21.56 -10.69 -10.99
N GLU A 137 20.94 -11.04 -12.11
CA GLU A 137 19.59 -10.58 -12.44
C GLU A 137 18.54 -11.11 -11.46
N LEU A 138 18.65 -12.37 -11.06
CA LEU A 138 17.79 -12.98 -10.07
C LEU A 138 17.92 -12.30 -8.69
N ALA A 139 19.15 -12.04 -8.24
CA ALA A 139 19.43 -11.34 -6.99
C ALA A 139 18.82 -9.92 -7.01
N SER A 140 19.10 -9.16 -8.08
CA SER A 140 18.56 -7.81 -8.27
C SER A 140 17.02 -7.79 -8.28
N SER A 141 16.39 -8.74 -8.99
CA SER A 141 14.94 -8.85 -9.06
C SER A 141 14.32 -9.22 -7.71
N ARG A 142 14.98 -10.10 -6.94
CA ARG A 142 14.54 -10.45 -5.57
C ARG A 142 14.62 -9.26 -4.62
N ASP A 143 15.70 -8.49 -4.70
CA ASP A 143 15.88 -7.32 -3.85
C ASP A 143 14.86 -6.21 -4.20
N ALA A 144 14.64 -5.96 -5.48
CA ALA A 144 13.61 -5.03 -5.93
C ALA A 144 12.20 -5.45 -5.47
N ALA A 145 11.88 -6.75 -5.52
CA ALA A 145 10.60 -7.27 -5.04
C ALA A 145 10.45 -7.13 -3.51
N ARG A 146 11.53 -7.37 -2.75
CA ARG A 146 11.54 -7.17 -1.29
C ARG A 146 11.37 -5.69 -0.91
N ASP A 147 12.02 -4.79 -1.64
CA ASP A 147 11.91 -3.36 -1.39
C ASP A 147 10.51 -2.85 -1.70
N ALA A 148 9.91 -3.28 -2.81
CA ALA A 148 8.53 -2.96 -3.14
C ALA A 148 7.54 -3.48 -2.08
N ALA A 149 7.74 -4.70 -1.58
CA ALA A 149 6.92 -5.25 -0.51
C ALA A 149 7.06 -4.44 0.80
N ARG A 150 8.28 -4.09 1.20
CA ARG A 150 8.53 -3.23 2.38
C ARG A 150 7.87 -1.87 2.26
N GLN A 151 7.97 -1.22 1.10
CA GLN A 151 7.32 0.06 0.85
C GLN A 151 5.79 -0.05 0.92
N PHE A 152 5.22 -1.10 0.33
CA PHE A 152 3.78 -1.37 0.39
C PHE A 152 3.31 -1.56 1.84
N ASP A 153 4.00 -2.39 2.62
CA ASP A 153 3.65 -2.63 4.01
C ASP A 153 3.79 -1.38 4.87
N ALA A 154 4.81 -0.55 4.62
CA ALA A 154 4.99 0.73 5.31
C ALA A 154 3.83 1.71 5.03
N VAL A 155 3.37 1.81 3.78
CA VAL A 155 2.22 2.64 3.41
C VAL A 155 0.93 2.08 4.00
N ARG A 156 0.73 0.77 3.94
CA ARG A 156 -0.42 0.08 4.53
C ARG A 156 -0.50 0.33 6.03
N LYS A 157 0.63 0.20 6.73
CA LYS A 157 0.70 0.49 8.17
C LYS A 157 0.35 1.94 8.47
N LYS A 158 0.95 2.92 7.77
CA LYS A 158 0.65 4.34 7.96
C LYS A 158 -0.84 4.65 7.76
N ARG A 159 -1.48 4.05 6.75
CA ARG A 159 -2.92 4.23 6.50
C ARG A 159 -3.76 3.64 7.62
N THR A 160 -3.41 2.44 8.08
CA THR A 160 -4.11 1.78 9.19
C THR A 160 -3.98 2.60 10.47
N ASP A 161 -2.77 3.06 10.80
CA ASP A 161 -2.50 3.85 12.01
C ASP A 161 -3.26 5.19 11.96
N ALA A 162 -3.24 5.89 10.83
CA ALA A 162 -3.98 7.14 10.65
C ALA A 162 -5.50 6.95 10.74
N PHE A 163 -6.04 5.87 10.17
CA PHE A 163 -7.45 5.54 10.29
C PHE A 163 -7.84 5.24 11.74
N ARG A 164 -7.08 4.38 12.42
CA ARG A 164 -7.35 4.00 13.81
C ARG A 164 -7.30 5.20 14.75
N ALA A 165 -6.30 6.05 14.59
CA ALA A 165 -6.20 7.29 15.40
C ALA A 165 -7.45 8.16 15.29
N CYS A 166 -8.05 8.28 14.11
CA CYS A 166 -9.30 8.97 13.91
C CYS A 166 -10.49 8.17 14.45
N PHE A 167 -10.57 6.90 14.07
CA PHE A 167 -11.70 6.03 14.37
C PHE A 167 -11.93 5.87 15.87
N ASP A 168 -10.88 5.63 16.65
CA ASP A 168 -10.97 5.38 18.09
C ASP A 168 -11.49 6.62 18.83
N VAL A 169 -11.00 7.81 18.46
CA VAL A 169 -11.49 9.08 19.04
C VAL A 169 -12.95 9.31 18.66
N VAL A 170 -13.30 9.14 17.40
CA VAL A 170 -14.68 9.36 16.93
C VAL A 170 -15.63 8.34 17.55
N ALA A 171 -15.26 7.08 17.66
CA ALA A 171 -16.10 6.03 18.23
C ALA A 171 -16.37 6.26 19.72
N SER A 172 -15.34 6.62 20.50
CA SER A 172 -15.51 6.93 21.93
C SER A 172 -16.36 8.17 22.15
N THR A 173 -16.06 9.25 21.43
CA THR A 173 -16.81 10.51 21.54
C THR A 173 -18.24 10.40 21.04
N LEU A 174 -18.49 9.59 20.00
CA LEU A 174 -19.85 9.32 19.52
C LEU A 174 -20.70 8.67 20.59
N ALA A 175 -20.17 7.66 21.28
CA ALA A 175 -20.92 6.98 22.35
C ALA A 175 -21.33 7.96 23.46
N GLU A 176 -20.44 8.85 23.86
CA GLU A 176 -20.71 9.89 24.86
C GLU A 176 -21.70 10.95 24.33
N ALA A 177 -21.45 11.49 23.13
CA ALA A 177 -22.29 12.54 22.55
C ALA A 177 -23.72 12.04 22.32
N TYR A 178 -23.90 10.81 21.80
CA TYR A 178 -25.22 10.23 21.60
C TYR A 178 -25.96 9.98 22.91
N LYS A 179 -25.24 9.47 23.91
CA LYS A 179 -25.79 9.32 25.25
C LYS A 179 -26.27 10.65 25.81
N ASP A 180 -25.48 11.70 25.66
CA ASP A 180 -25.78 13.04 26.20
C ASP A 180 -26.96 13.72 25.50
N VAL A 181 -27.03 13.63 24.17
CA VAL A 181 -28.11 14.26 23.41
C VAL A 181 -29.45 13.52 23.56
N THR A 182 -29.41 12.24 23.96
CA THR A 182 -30.61 11.41 24.13
C THR A 182 -31.09 11.31 25.56
N LYS A 183 -30.32 11.79 26.55
CA LYS A 183 -30.71 11.82 27.95
C LYS A 183 -32.03 12.58 28.18
N SER A 184 -32.83 12.08 29.10
CA SER A 184 -34.05 12.74 29.55
C SER A 184 -34.36 12.35 30.98
N ALA A 185 -35.30 13.06 31.62
CA ALA A 185 -35.76 12.70 32.97
C ALA A 185 -36.30 11.26 33.05
N ARG A 186 -36.93 10.77 31.98
CA ARG A 186 -37.44 9.37 31.91
C ARG A 186 -36.34 8.35 31.58
N HIS A 187 -35.28 8.77 30.92
CA HIS A 187 -34.17 7.93 30.48
C HIS A 187 -32.83 8.59 30.80
N PRO A 188 -32.41 8.60 32.08
CA PRO A 188 -31.21 9.30 32.52
C PRO A 188 -29.91 8.64 31.95
N ALA A 189 -29.99 7.35 31.59
CA ALA A 189 -28.87 6.67 30.98
C ALA A 189 -28.63 7.09 29.50
N GLY A 190 -29.65 7.67 28.84
CA GLY A 190 -29.59 7.97 27.40
C GLY A 190 -29.63 6.73 26.50
N GLY A 191 -29.40 6.92 25.23
CA GLY A 191 -29.21 5.84 24.25
C GLY A 191 -27.75 5.41 24.12
N SER A 192 -27.47 4.45 23.27
CA SER A 192 -26.13 4.01 22.94
C SER A 192 -25.88 4.10 21.44
N ALA A 193 -24.66 4.45 21.05
CA ALA A 193 -24.22 4.47 19.67
C ALA A 193 -22.83 3.85 19.55
N SER A 194 -22.57 3.19 18.43
CA SER A 194 -21.29 2.54 18.16
C SER A 194 -20.93 2.59 16.68
N LEU A 195 -19.62 2.62 16.41
CA LEU A 195 -19.05 2.48 15.07
C LEU A 195 -18.29 1.16 14.99
N HIS A 196 -18.40 0.49 13.87
CA HIS A 196 -17.65 -0.73 13.59
C HIS A 196 -17.03 -0.65 12.20
N ALA A 197 -15.72 -0.87 12.09
CA ALA A 197 -15.07 -1.04 10.81
C ALA A 197 -15.51 -2.39 10.21
N LEU A 198 -15.90 -2.40 8.93
CA LEU A 198 -16.36 -3.62 8.25
C LEU A 198 -15.22 -4.59 7.98
N ASP A 199 -13.98 -4.10 7.90
CA ASP A 199 -12.78 -4.90 7.72
C ASP A 199 -11.78 -4.60 8.83
N ALA A 200 -11.44 -5.61 9.61
CA ALA A 200 -10.49 -5.47 10.71
C ALA A 200 -9.02 -5.39 10.23
N ALA A 201 -8.71 -6.01 9.08
CA ALA A 201 -7.36 -6.06 8.54
C ALA A 201 -7.01 -4.75 7.81
N GLU A 202 -7.94 -4.24 6.99
CA GLU A 202 -7.79 -2.99 6.24
C GLU A 202 -9.01 -2.08 6.46
N PRO A 203 -9.15 -1.50 7.66
CA PRO A 203 -10.38 -0.85 8.09
C PRO A 203 -10.75 0.41 7.29
N TYR A 204 -9.82 0.92 6.47
CA TYR A 204 -10.01 2.07 5.60
C TYR A 204 -10.54 1.71 4.19
N LEU A 205 -10.74 0.42 3.85
CA LEU A 205 -11.15 0.01 2.50
C LEU A 205 -12.66 -0.20 2.37
N ASN A 206 -13.26 -0.89 3.31
CA ASN A 206 -14.64 -1.41 3.17
C ASN A 206 -15.70 -0.58 3.90
N GLY A 207 -15.31 0.54 4.52
CA GLY A 207 -16.23 1.44 5.19
C GLY A 207 -16.48 1.12 6.67
N VAL A 208 -17.43 1.87 7.24
CA VAL A 208 -17.77 1.83 8.67
C VAL A 208 -19.28 1.66 8.80
N SER A 209 -19.72 0.75 9.64
CA SER A 209 -21.12 0.62 10.04
C SER A 209 -21.39 1.47 11.28
N PHE A 210 -22.51 2.17 11.27
CA PHE A 210 -22.99 2.97 12.39
C PHE A 210 -24.26 2.39 12.94
N HIS A 211 -24.26 2.06 14.22
CA HIS A 211 -25.41 1.55 14.94
C HIS A 211 -25.79 2.54 16.05
N ALA A 212 -27.07 2.80 16.18
CA ALA A 212 -27.60 3.64 17.24
C ALA A 212 -28.85 3.01 17.84
N THR A 213 -28.90 2.95 19.17
CA THR A 213 -30.03 2.43 19.93
C THR A 213 -30.63 3.56 20.76
N PRO A 214 -31.78 4.11 20.33
CA PRO A 214 -32.50 5.10 21.11
C PRO A 214 -32.91 4.58 22.50
N PRO A 215 -33.12 5.46 23.50
CA PRO A 215 -33.64 5.04 24.78
C PRO A 215 -34.95 4.26 24.62
N ALA A 216 -35.10 3.18 25.39
CA ALA A 216 -36.27 2.28 25.39
C ALA A 216 -36.52 1.48 24.09
N LYS A 217 -35.59 1.51 23.13
CA LYS A 217 -35.63 0.65 21.94
C LYS A 217 -34.58 -0.45 22.00
N ARG A 218 -34.74 -1.47 21.16
CA ARG A 218 -33.72 -2.50 20.94
C ARG A 218 -32.72 -2.00 19.91
N PHE A 219 -31.58 -2.66 19.85
CA PHE A 219 -30.55 -2.42 18.84
C PHE A 219 -31.16 -2.43 17.43
N CYS A 220 -30.90 -1.39 16.66
CA CYS A 220 -31.36 -1.24 15.29
C CYS A 220 -30.33 -0.50 14.44
N GLU A 221 -30.40 -0.73 13.14
CA GLU A 221 -29.59 0.02 12.17
C GLU A 221 -30.14 1.44 11.97
N ILE A 222 -29.30 2.33 11.50
CA ILE A 222 -29.67 3.73 11.22
C ILE A 222 -30.87 3.86 10.27
N SER A 223 -31.01 2.93 9.34
CA SER A 223 -32.12 2.84 8.38
C SER A 223 -33.48 2.66 9.06
N GLN A 224 -33.50 2.05 10.24
CA GLN A 224 -34.70 1.72 11.01
C GLN A 224 -35.09 2.80 12.03
N LEU A 225 -34.28 3.83 12.17
CA LEU A 225 -34.56 4.97 13.04
C LEU A 225 -35.63 5.89 12.45
N SER A 226 -36.45 6.48 13.33
CA SER A 226 -37.33 7.58 12.92
C SER A 226 -36.53 8.78 12.43
N GLY A 227 -37.16 9.70 11.69
CA GLY A 227 -36.49 10.90 11.18
C GLY A 227 -35.77 11.68 12.27
N GLY A 228 -36.43 11.99 13.39
CA GLY A 228 -35.82 12.70 14.50
C GLY A 228 -34.70 11.93 15.21
N GLU A 229 -34.86 10.61 15.39
CA GLU A 229 -33.79 9.78 15.96
C GLU A 229 -32.56 9.74 15.05
N ARG A 230 -32.77 9.67 13.74
CA ARG A 230 -31.69 9.73 12.75
C ARG A 230 -30.96 11.08 12.79
N THR A 231 -31.70 12.18 12.90
CA THR A 231 -31.12 13.52 13.03
C THR A 231 -30.25 13.62 14.28
N LEU A 232 -30.74 13.17 15.44
CA LEU A 232 -29.93 13.15 16.67
C LEU A 232 -28.69 12.26 16.55
N ALA A 233 -28.79 11.10 15.91
CA ALA A 233 -27.65 10.23 15.68
C ALA A 233 -26.62 10.87 14.74
N SER A 234 -27.08 11.54 13.68
CA SER A 234 -26.21 12.24 12.74
C SER A 234 -25.50 13.43 13.39
N LEU A 235 -26.20 14.20 14.22
CA LEU A 235 -25.61 15.30 15.00
C LEU A 235 -24.58 14.79 16.00
N ALA A 236 -24.85 13.71 16.70
CA ALA A 236 -23.87 13.09 17.60
C ALA A 236 -22.59 12.67 16.86
N LEU A 237 -22.73 12.11 15.64
CA LEU A 237 -21.58 11.78 14.80
C LEU A 237 -20.83 13.03 14.33
N LEU A 238 -21.53 14.13 13.97
CA LEU A 238 -20.92 15.38 13.61
C LEU A 238 -20.06 15.94 14.77
N PHE A 239 -20.58 15.93 16.00
CA PHE A 239 -19.83 16.37 17.17
C PHE A 239 -18.67 15.44 17.50
N ALA A 240 -18.80 14.14 17.24
CA ALA A 240 -17.70 13.20 17.41
C ALA A 240 -16.58 13.45 16.39
N LEU A 241 -16.91 13.71 15.15
CA LEU A 241 -15.93 14.10 14.12
C LEU A 241 -15.25 15.43 14.45
N HIS A 242 -16.02 16.41 14.96
CA HIS A 242 -15.48 17.67 15.42
C HIS A 242 -14.49 17.51 16.57
N ALA A 243 -14.71 16.58 17.47
CA ALA A 243 -13.78 16.30 18.58
C ALA A 243 -12.42 15.80 18.11
N TYR A 244 -12.38 15.02 17.03
CA TYR A 244 -11.11 14.60 16.43
C TYR A 244 -10.36 15.74 15.74
N ARG A 245 -11.09 16.60 15.03
CA ARG A 245 -10.51 17.75 14.32
C ARG A 245 -11.34 19.02 14.61
N PRO A 246 -11.06 19.69 15.73
CA PRO A 246 -11.84 20.84 16.16
C PRO A 246 -11.79 21.97 15.12
N ALA A 247 -12.95 22.48 14.78
CA ALA A 247 -13.09 23.72 14.04
C ALA A 247 -13.28 24.88 15.03
N PRO A 248 -12.92 26.13 14.69
CA PRO A 248 -13.05 27.28 15.59
C PRO A 248 -14.50 27.66 15.87
N PHE A 249 -15.42 27.32 14.97
CA PHE A 249 -16.85 27.54 15.13
C PHE A 249 -17.65 26.50 14.34
N LEU A 250 -18.93 26.32 14.69
CA LEU A 250 -19.87 25.42 14.03
C LEU A 250 -21.11 26.19 13.63
N ILE A 251 -21.55 26.04 12.36
CA ILE A 251 -22.81 26.61 11.88
C ILE A 251 -23.80 25.45 11.69
N MET A 252 -24.97 25.58 12.31
CA MET A 252 -26.07 24.63 12.21
C MET A 252 -27.27 25.34 11.59
N ASP A 253 -27.74 24.83 10.46
CA ASP A 253 -28.88 25.43 9.72
C ASP A 253 -30.07 24.47 9.76
N GLU A 254 -31.18 24.88 10.40
CA GLU A 254 -32.44 24.15 10.54
C GLU A 254 -32.29 22.68 10.98
N VAL A 255 -31.28 22.34 11.80
CA VAL A 255 -31.01 20.97 12.25
C VAL A 255 -32.13 20.37 13.09
N ASP A 256 -33.02 21.18 13.58
CA ASP A 256 -34.18 20.87 14.42
C ASP A 256 -35.49 20.69 13.65
N ALA A 257 -35.48 20.88 12.32
CA ALA A 257 -36.70 20.83 11.49
C ALA A 257 -37.44 19.47 11.62
N ALA A 258 -36.70 18.35 11.65
CA ALA A 258 -37.24 17.01 11.77
C ALA A 258 -37.50 16.54 13.21
N LEU A 259 -37.21 17.39 14.23
CA LEU A 259 -37.34 17.04 15.63
C LEU A 259 -38.67 17.46 16.23
N ASP A 260 -39.21 16.65 17.12
CA ASP A 260 -40.31 17.04 18.00
C ASP A 260 -39.80 18.00 19.11
N SER A 261 -40.71 18.67 19.80
CA SER A 261 -40.39 19.65 20.82
C SER A 261 -39.52 19.10 21.98
N VAL A 262 -39.69 17.82 22.32
CA VAL A 262 -38.88 17.18 23.38
C VAL A 262 -37.44 16.98 22.91
N ASN A 263 -37.25 16.52 21.68
CA ASN A 263 -35.93 16.33 21.14
C ASN A 263 -35.23 17.64 20.78
N VAL A 264 -35.99 18.68 20.40
CA VAL A 264 -35.45 20.05 20.24
C VAL A 264 -34.89 20.57 21.55
N ALA A 265 -35.65 20.47 22.65
CA ALA A 265 -35.19 20.91 23.97
C ALA A 265 -33.90 20.16 24.42
N LYS A 266 -33.83 18.87 24.17
CA LYS A 266 -32.61 18.08 24.46
C LYS A 266 -31.42 18.55 23.61
N LEU A 267 -31.64 18.79 22.32
CA LEU A 267 -30.61 19.29 21.43
C LEU A 267 -30.13 20.68 21.86
N ALA A 268 -31.06 21.61 22.18
CA ALA A 268 -30.74 22.95 22.65
C ALA A 268 -29.89 22.91 23.93
N ALA A 269 -30.29 22.11 24.92
CA ALA A 269 -29.52 21.91 26.15
C ALA A 269 -28.14 21.27 25.91
N PHE A 270 -28.03 20.36 24.92
CA PHE A 270 -26.75 19.78 24.52
C PHE A 270 -25.84 20.83 23.86
N VAL A 271 -26.38 21.61 22.91
CA VAL A 271 -25.66 22.70 22.23
C VAL A 271 -25.18 23.74 23.22
N LYS A 272 -26.02 24.17 24.16
CA LYS A 272 -25.66 25.11 25.24
C LYS A 272 -24.46 24.65 26.04
N ARG A 273 -24.44 23.37 26.42
CA ARG A 273 -23.27 22.81 27.14
C ARG A 273 -21.99 22.83 26.29
N ARG A 274 -22.10 22.60 24.99
CA ARG A 274 -20.95 22.63 24.07
C ARG A 274 -20.48 24.04 23.75
N ALA A 275 -21.38 25.01 23.80
CA ALA A 275 -21.08 26.41 23.53
C ALA A 275 -20.04 27.01 24.52
N SER A 276 -19.85 26.41 25.71
CA SER A 276 -18.80 26.82 26.63
C SER A 276 -17.37 26.67 26.07
N SER A 277 -17.17 25.77 25.10
CA SER A 277 -15.85 25.48 24.52
C SER A 277 -15.80 25.67 22.99
N LEU A 278 -16.93 25.92 22.35
CA LEU A 278 -17.06 26.01 20.90
C LEU A 278 -18.07 27.11 20.55
N GLN A 279 -17.70 28.04 19.68
CA GLN A 279 -18.66 28.99 19.15
C GLN A 279 -19.62 28.28 18.20
N ILE A 280 -20.93 28.34 18.53
CA ILE A 280 -21.98 27.72 17.73
C ILE A 280 -22.92 28.80 17.23
N VAL A 281 -23.17 28.80 15.93
CA VAL A 281 -24.18 29.66 15.27
C VAL A 281 -25.28 28.73 14.80
N ALA A 282 -26.48 28.87 15.36
CA ALA A 282 -27.61 28.04 15.01
C ALA A 282 -28.73 28.91 14.36
N VAL A 283 -29.23 28.43 13.21
CA VAL A 283 -30.41 28.98 12.56
C VAL A 283 -31.57 28.04 12.87
N SER A 284 -32.59 28.56 13.57
CA SER A 284 -33.78 27.80 13.96
C SER A 284 -35.01 28.71 14.03
N LEU A 285 -36.18 28.13 13.80
CA LEU A 285 -37.49 28.77 13.94
C LEU A 285 -38.20 28.36 15.24
N LYS A 286 -37.59 27.49 16.06
CA LYS A 286 -38.22 26.91 17.27
C LYS A 286 -37.79 27.67 18.52
N ASP A 287 -38.79 28.09 19.32
CA ASP A 287 -38.60 28.84 20.54
C ASP A 287 -37.73 28.10 21.58
N GLN A 288 -37.88 26.78 21.72
CA GLN A 288 -37.09 25.99 22.60
C GLN A 288 -35.57 25.99 22.28
N PHE A 289 -35.23 26.35 21.05
CA PHE A 289 -33.82 26.41 20.63
C PHE A 289 -33.21 27.75 20.94
N TYR A 290 -33.90 28.87 20.59
CA TYR A 290 -33.32 30.20 20.79
C TYR A 290 -33.46 30.74 22.21
N THR A 291 -34.32 30.15 23.08
CA THR A 291 -34.37 30.52 24.49
C THR A 291 -33.11 30.11 25.28
N GLU A 292 -32.35 29.17 24.78
CA GLU A 292 -31.09 28.73 25.37
C GLU A 292 -29.86 29.49 24.83
N ALA A 293 -30.05 30.43 23.88
CA ALA A 293 -28.96 31.14 23.24
C ALA A 293 -28.37 32.22 24.16
N ASP A 294 -27.06 32.51 24.00
CA ASP A 294 -26.39 33.65 24.65
C ASP A 294 -26.65 34.96 23.93
N ALA A 295 -26.86 34.91 22.64
CA ALA A 295 -27.22 36.06 21.80
C ALA A 295 -28.15 35.63 20.67
N LEU A 296 -29.04 36.57 20.26
CA LEU A 296 -29.99 36.34 19.20
C LEU A 296 -29.77 37.35 18.04
N VAL A 297 -29.83 36.83 16.83
CA VAL A 297 -29.86 37.65 15.62
C VAL A 297 -31.18 37.38 14.92
N GLY A 298 -32.14 38.25 15.13
CA GLY A 298 -33.44 38.23 14.45
C GLY A 298 -33.38 38.91 13.10
N VAL A 299 -34.05 38.34 12.10
CA VAL A 299 -34.17 38.93 10.76
C VAL A 299 -35.64 39.23 10.49
N ALA A 300 -35.97 40.49 10.34
CA ALA A 300 -37.33 40.93 10.02
C ALA A 300 -37.38 41.61 8.66
N LYS A 301 -38.53 41.49 7.98
CA LYS A 301 -38.78 42.18 6.72
C LYS A 301 -39.28 43.59 7.00
N ASP A 302 -38.56 44.60 6.53
CA ASP A 302 -39.05 45.98 6.48
C ASP A 302 -40.02 46.12 5.31
N ALA A 303 -41.31 46.29 5.62
CA ALA A 303 -42.35 46.40 4.62
C ALA A 303 -42.25 47.68 3.77
N GLN A 304 -41.64 48.74 4.31
CA GLN A 304 -41.51 50.02 3.59
C GLN A 304 -40.31 49.99 2.61
N ARG A 305 -39.25 49.32 2.98
CA ARG A 305 -38.02 49.26 2.17
C ARG A 305 -37.89 48.00 1.34
N ALA A 306 -38.83 47.05 1.45
CA ALA A 306 -38.77 45.72 0.82
C ALA A 306 -37.44 45.02 1.06
N ALA A 307 -36.81 45.27 2.21
CA ALA A 307 -35.50 44.75 2.59
C ALA A 307 -35.60 43.95 3.88
N SER A 308 -34.65 43.04 4.11
CA SER A 308 -34.48 42.33 5.37
C SER A 308 -33.55 43.13 6.29
N VAL A 309 -33.94 43.33 7.53
CA VAL A 309 -33.16 44.06 8.55
C VAL A 309 -32.80 43.10 9.68
N PRO A 310 -31.52 42.98 10.04
CA PRO A 310 -31.09 42.19 11.17
C PRO A 310 -31.23 43.02 12.48
N PHE A 311 -31.63 42.34 13.55
CA PHE A 311 -31.65 42.86 14.91
C PHE A 311 -30.86 41.96 15.81
N THR A 312 -30.00 42.49 16.64
CA THR A 312 -29.19 41.73 17.59
C THR A 312 -29.66 41.99 19.02
N LEU A 313 -29.76 40.94 19.79
CA LEU A 313 -30.03 40.95 21.23
C LEU A 313 -29.02 40.10 21.95
N ASP A 314 -28.31 40.69 22.87
CA ASP A 314 -27.41 40.00 23.76
C ASP A 314 -28.20 39.59 25.02
N LEU A 315 -28.17 38.35 25.39
CA LEU A 315 -28.89 37.76 26.53
C LEU A 315 -28.02 37.56 27.76
N GLY A 316 -26.70 37.84 27.66
CA GLY A 316 -25.80 37.86 28.80
C GLY A 316 -24.68 36.87 28.75
#